data_7fd1d3e61eb75a5c079af5608ec29c92
#
_entry.id   7fd1d3e61eb75a5c079af5608ec29c92
#
_cell.length_a   1.000
_cell.length_b   1.000
_cell.length_c   1.000
_cell.angle_alpha   90.00
_cell.angle_beta   90.00
_cell.angle_gamma   90.00
#
_symmetry.space_group_name_H-M   'P 1'
#
loop_
_entity.id
_entity.type
_entity.pdbx_description
1 polymer ?
#
loop_
_entity_poly.entity_id
_entity_poly.type
_entity_poly.pdbx_seq_one_letter_code
_entity_poly.pdbx_strand_id
1 'polypeptide(L)'
;CLVSSGTDNVLSLFKILETVKTFVKEDTLVDMVISNYVYEKVGMEHKKVIRYDNVLPENTIFHWDEIGHFRLDQYILMHSVLYRTEMLKLCQLKLPKHTFYVDNIYVYYPLPHVRTLYYLNVDFYRYFIGREDQSVNEKIMIGRIDQQLFVTKTMISMYELRMISSKKLRKYMVNYLAIMMTVSSILCIRSKKPENLTKKKELWS
;
A
#
# COMPACT_ATOMS: atom_id res chain seq x y z
N CYS A 1 3.96 -13.17 7.72
CA CYS A 1 4.81 -11.95 7.72
C CYS A 1 5.94 -12.13 8.72
N LEU A 2 7.17 -12.32 8.26
CA LEU A 2 8.35 -12.38 9.12
C LEU A 2 8.86 -10.94 9.31
N VAL A 3 8.57 -10.37 10.46
CA VAL A 3 9.32 -9.22 10.97
C VAL A 3 10.71 -9.77 11.33
N SER A 4 11.76 -9.35 10.64
CA SER A 4 13.11 -9.79 10.96
C SER A 4 13.48 -9.32 12.36
N SER A 5 14.10 -10.20 13.15
CA SER A 5 14.46 -10.01 14.55
C SER A 5 15.72 -9.14 14.75
N GLY A 6 15.78 -7.97 14.14
CA GLY A 6 16.84 -6.98 14.39
C GLY A 6 16.46 -6.02 15.52
N THR A 7 17.43 -5.58 16.31
CA THR A 7 17.25 -4.59 17.39
C THR A 7 16.53 -3.32 16.91
N ASP A 8 16.79 -2.88 15.68
CA ASP A 8 16.16 -1.70 15.06
C ASP A 8 14.65 -1.87 14.91
N ASN A 9 14.15 -3.09 14.62
CA ASN A 9 12.71 -3.35 14.50
C ASN A 9 12.02 -3.30 15.86
N VAL A 10 12.68 -3.73 16.91
CA VAL A 10 12.15 -3.68 18.28
C VAL A 10 11.96 -2.23 18.70
N LEU A 11 12.94 -1.37 18.45
CA LEU A 11 12.86 0.07 18.75
C LEU A 11 11.76 0.77 17.95
N SER A 12 11.62 0.42 16.66
CA SER A 12 10.55 0.95 15.80
C SER A 12 9.17 0.51 16.28
N LEU A 13 9.03 -0.75 16.68
CA LEU A 13 7.79 -1.27 17.28
C LEU A 13 7.44 -0.53 18.59
N PHE A 14 8.42 -0.33 19.48
CA PHE A 14 8.20 0.44 20.71
C PHE A 14 7.72 1.86 20.41
N LYS A 15 8.33 2.56 19.47
CA LYS A 15 7.89 3.91 19.08
C LYS A 15 6.46 3.93 18.56
N ILE A 16 6.07 2.96 17.73
CA ILE A 16 4.69 2.84 17.24
C ILE A 16 3.73 2.59 18.42
N LEU A 17 4.06 1.64 19.30
CA LEU A 17 3.21 1.30 20.45
C LEU A 17 3.06 2.49 21.40
N GLU A 18 4.13 3.22 21.72
CA GLU A 18 4.06 4.42 22.57
C GLU A 18 3.22 5.52 21.89
N THR A 19 3.37 5.73 20.59
CA THR A 19 2.54 6.68 19.82
C THR A 19 1.06 6.30 19.90
N VAL A 20 0.72 5.02 19.67
CA VAL A 20 -0.68 4.54 19.76
C VAL A 20 -1.22 4.65 21.18
N LYS A 21 -0.41 4.33 22.20
CA LYS A 21 -0.80 4.51 23.63
C LYS A 21 -1.09 5.98 23.94
N THR A 22 -0.31 6.90 23.40
CA THR A 22 -0.55 8.34 23.56
C THR A 22 -1.92 8.73 23.00
N PHE A 23 -2.26 8.27 21.78
CA PHE A 23 -3.59 8.52 21.20
C PHE A 23 -4.72 8.00 22.08
N VAL A 24 -4.59 6.78 22.61
CA VAL A 24 -5.59 6.19 23.51
C VAL A 24 -5.71 6.99 24.80
N LYS A 25 -4.58 7.41 25.38
CA LYS A 25 -4.53 8.18 26.65
C LYS A 25 -5.14 9.57 26.50
N GLU A 26 -4.98 10.19 25.34
CA GLU A 26 -5.46 11.53 25.03
C GLU A 26 -6.86 11.53 24.37
N ASP A 27 -7.51 10.36 24.30
CA ASP A 27 -8.78 10.16 23.58
C ASP A 27 -8.77 10.70 22.15
N THR A 28 -7.63 10.58 21.51
CA THR A 28 -7.40 11.11 20.16
C THR A 28 -7.61 10.03 19.12
N LEU A 29 -8.56 10.25 18.19
CA LEU A 29 -8.87 9.28 17.14
C LEU A 29 -7.96 9.48 15.93
N VAL A 30 -7.09 8.50 15.70
CA VAL A 30 -6.29 8.40 14.48
C VAL A 30 -6.73 7.17 13.70
N ASP A 31 -7.19 7.37 12.46
CA ASP A 31 -7.72 6.28 11.63
C ASP A 31 -6.61 5.46 10.98
N MET A 32 -5.49 6.12 10.59
CA MET A 32 -4.39 5.50 9.87
C MET A 32 -3.05 6.05 10.35
N VAL A 33 -2.18 5.16 10.82
CA VAL A 33 -0.77 5.47 11.08
C VAL A 33 0.05 4.94 9.92
N ILE A 34 0.96 5.77 9.40
CA ILE A 34 1.88 5.43 8.32
C ILE A 34 3.29 5.40 8.88
N SER A 35 4.07 4.37 8.51
CA SER A 35 5.49 4.24 8.82
C SER A 35 6.31 3.93 7.57
N ASN A 36 7.63 4.04 7.66
CA ASN A 36 8.51 3.60 6.58
C ASN A 36 8.59 2.07 6.50
N TYR A 37 9.08 1.59 5.37
CA TYR A 37 9.51 0.20 5.23
C TYR A 37 10.82 0.11 4.47
N VAL A 38 11.53 -1.01 4.66
CA VAL A 38 12.89 -1.22 4.15
C VAL A 38 12.90 -2.43 3.23
N TYR A 39 13.36 -2.26 2.00
CA TYR A 39 13.72 -3.40 1.16
C TYR A 39 15.09 -3.93 1.57
N GLU A 40 15.14 -5.20 1.96
CA GLU A 40 16.37 -5.94 2.23
C GLU A 40 16.55 -7.03 1.17
N LYS A 41 17.71 -7.06 0.55
CA LYS A 41 18.06 -8.09 -0.41
C LYS A 41 19.23 -8.92 0.12
N VAL A 42 19.09 -10.25 0.10
CA VAL A 42 20.13 -11.16 0.54
C VAL A 42 21.43 -10.91 -0.23
N GLY A 43 22.54 -10.75 0.49
CA GLY A 43 23.87 -10.51 -0.09
C GLY A 43 24.15 -9.09 -0.54
N MET A 44 23.25 -8.12 -0.26
CA MET A 44 23.48 -6.70 -0.53
C MET A 44 23.58 -5.90 0.77
N GLU A 45 24.67 -5.13 0.94
CA GLU A 45 24.87 -4.27 2.11
C GLU A 45 23.92 -3.06 2.09
N HIS A 46 23.53 -2.57 0.90
CA HIS A 46 22.68 -1.39 0.75
C HIS A 46 21.21 -1.75 0.84
N LYS A 47 20.54 -1.19 1.85
CA LYS A 47 19.10 -1.27 2.06
C LYS A 47 18.41 -0.07 1.39
N LYS A 48 17.28 -0.30 0.72
CA LYS A 48 16.46 0.79 0.19
C LYS A 48 15.33 1.06 1.16
N VAL A 49 15.37 2.22 1.82
CA VAL A 49 14.27 2.70 2.67
C VAL A 49 13.27 3.48 1.83
N ILE A 50 12.00 3.17 1.99
CA ILE A 50 10.88 3.94 1.43
C ILE A 50 10.31 4.80 2.54
N ARG A 51 10.47 6.12 2.39
CA ARG A 51 10.02 7.16 3.33
C ARG A 51 8.97 8.05 2.71
N TYR A 52 8.24 8.75 3.57
CA TYR A 52 7.16 9.65 3.15
C TYR A 52 7.34 11.07 3.71
N ASP A 53 8.49 11.38 4.31
CA ASP A 53 8.86 12.66 4.93
C ASP A 53 8.78 13.86 3.98
N ASN A 54 8.92 13.61 2.68
CA ASN A 54 8.79 14.65 1.64
C ASN A 54 7.34 14.91 1.20
N VAL A 55 6.37 14.10 1.66
CA VAL A 55 4.96 14.17 1.20
C VAL A 55 3.95 14.13 2.34
N LEU A 56 4.33 13.69 3.54
CA LEU A 56 3.45 13.62 4.70
C LEU A 56 3.99 14.46 5.85
N PRO A 57 3.13 15.21 6.55
CA PRO A 57 3.51 15.87 7.81
C PRO A 57 3.94 14.84 8.86
N GLU A 58 5.12 15.08 9.49
CA GLU A 58 5.68 14.17 10.48
C GLU A 58 5.17 14.47 11.90
N ASN A 59 4.95 13.42 12.69
CA ASN A 59 4.67 13.49 14.12
C ASN A 59 3.50 14.43 14.50
N THR A 60 2.54 14.57 13.61
CA THR A 60 1.34 15.36 13.81
C THR A 60 0.15 14.68 13.16
N ILE A 61 -1.06 14.98 13.62
CA ILE A 61 -2.30 14.54 12.99
C ILE A 61 -2.56 15.46 11.80
N PHE A 62 -2.90 14.86 10.67
CA PHE A 62 -3.21 15.58 9.44
C PHE A 62 -4.36 14.91 8.66
N HIS A 63 -4.85 15.60 7.65
CA HIS A 63 -5.92 15.15 6.76
C HIS A 63 -5.41 15.04 5.32
N TRP A 64 -6.17 14.38 4.46
CA TRP A 64 -5.78 14.20 3.05
C TRP A 64 -5.48 15.48 2.28
N ASP A 65 -6.08 16.61 2.68
CA ASP A 65 -5.83 17.90 2.02
C ASP A 65 -4.50 18.55 2.42
N GLU A 66 -3.78 17.97 3.38
CA GLU A 66 -2.47 18.46 3.85
C GLU A 66 -1.30 17.70 3.26
N ILE A 67 -1.53 16.56 2.56
CA ILE A 67 -0.46 15.76 1.96
C ILE A 67 0.24 16.50 0.81
N GLY A 68 1.51 16.16 0.56
CA GLY A 68 2.26 16.58 -0.61
C GLY A 68 1.91 15.79 -1.88
N HIS A 69 2.70 15.97 -2.90
CA HIS A 69 2.56 15.25 -4.16
C HIS A 69 3.41 13.98 -4.15
N PHE A 70 2.75 12.82 -4.12
CA PHE A 70 3.42 11.52 -4.23
C PHE A 70 4.01 11.32 -5.63
N ARG A 71 5.26 10.88 -5.68
CA ARG A 71 5.89 10.43 -6.92
C ARG A 71 5.31 9.06 -7.32
N LEU A 72 5.43 8.69 -8.59
CA LEU A 72 4.92 7.40 -9.08
C LEU A 72 5.59 6.18 -8.44
N ASP A 73 6.84 6.32 -7.97
CA ASP A 73 7.57 5.25 -7.28
C ASP A 73 7.37 5.25 -5.75
N GLN A 74 6.55 6.15 -5.23
CA GLN A 74 6.35 6.40 -3.79
C GLN A 74 4.86 6.27 -3.43
N TYR A 75 4.31 5.08 -3.54
CA TYR A 75 2.95 4.83 -3.09
C TYR A 75 2.93 4.01 -1.79
N ILE A 76 1.86 4.18 -1.01
CA ILE A 76 1.69 3.53 0.28
C ILE A 76 1.37 2.05 0.05
N LEU A 77 2.15 1.17 0.65
CA LEU A 77 1.94 -0.27 0.63
C LEU A 77 1.43 -0.78 1.99
N MET A 78 0.91 -2.01 2.02
CA MET A 78 0.43 -2.64 3.26
C MET A 78 1.50 -2.69 4.37
N HIS A 79 2.77 -2.68 3.99
CA HIS A 79 3.91 -2.69 4.92
C HIS A 79 4.05 -1.39 5.72
N SER A 80 3.43 -0.32 5.24
CA SER A 80 3.53 1.03 5.82
C SER A 80 2.32 1.42 6.66
N VAL A 81 1.25 0.62 6.70
CA VAL A 81 -0.02 1.07 7.28
C VAL A 81 -0.46 0.28 8.50
N LEU A 82 -0.93 1.01 9.51
CA LEU A 82 -1.69 0.48 10.62
C LEU A 82 -3.03 1.22 10.64
N TYR A 83 -4.12 0.48 10.55
CA TYR A 83 -5.46 1.04 10.60
C TYR A 83 -6.11 0.83 11.95
N ARG A 84 -6.90 1.80 12.39
CA ARG A 84 -7.79 1.64 13.53
C ARG A 84 -8.87 0.60 13.18
N THR A 85 -8.98 -0.43 14.03
CA THR A 85 -9.84 -1.60 13.77
C THR A 85 -11.32 -1.22 13.56
N GLU A 86 -11.84 -0.26 14.36
CA GLU A 86 -13.22 0.22 14.25
C GLU A 86 -13.47 0.87 12.88
N MET A 87 -12.51 1.64 12.37
CA MET A 87 -12.61 2.25 11.03
C MET A 87 -12.68 1.16 9.94
N LEU A 88 -11.84 0.11 10.02
CA LEU A 88 -11.91 -1.02 9.09
C LEU A 88 -13.24 -1.77 9.17
N LYS A 89 -13.81 -1.94 10.36
CA LYS A 89 -15.14 -2.55 10.54
C LYS A 89 -16.24 -1.68 9.93
N LEU A 90 -16.17 -0.36 10.12
CA LEU A 90 -17.14 0.59 9.57
C LEU A 90 -17.10 0.64 8.05
N CYS A 91 -15.93 0.57 7.42
CA CYS A 91 -15.84 0.54 5.96
C CYS A 91 -16.20 -0.83 5.35
N GLN A 92 -16.44 -1.86 6.18
CA GLN A 92 -16.86 -3.20 5.75
C GLN A 92 -15.90 -3.86 4.75
N LEU A 93 -14.59 -3.60 4.87
CA LEU A 93 -13.58 -4.17 3.99
C LEU A 93 -13.68 -5.71 3.96
N LYS A 94 -13.86 -6.25 2.77
CA LYS A 94 -13.82 -7.70 2.50
C LYS A 94 -12.76 -7.99 1.46
N LEU A 95 -11.79 -8.80 1.84
CA LEU A 95 -10.74 -9.24 0.91
C LEU A 95 -11.14 -10.54 0.21
N PRO A 96 -10.92 -10.66 -1.11
CA PRO A 96 -11.10 -11.91 -1.84
C PRO A 96 -10.27 -13.04 -1.22
N LYS A 97 -10.90 -14.20 -1.01
CA LYS A 97 -10.22 -15.38 -0.48
C LYS A 97 -9.34 -16.02 -1.56
N HIS A 98 -8.23 -16.65 -1.13
CA HIS A 98 -7.32 -17.39 -2.01
C HIS A 98 -6.81 -16.60 -3.23
N THR A 99 -6.67 -15.29 -3.08
CA THR A 99 -6.26 -14.37 -4.14
C THR A 99 -4.96 -13.68 -3.74
N PHE A 100 -3.96 -13.69 -4.64
CA PHE A 100 -2.73 -12.91 -4.44
C PHE A 100 -2.97 -11.44 -4.77
N TYR A 101 -2.10 -10.57 -4.26
CA TYR A 101 -2.11 -9.10 -4.51
C TYR A 101 -3.29 -8.34 -3.89
N VAL A 102 -4.07 -8.98 -3.00
CA VAL A 102 -5.17 -8.33 -2.24
C VAL A 102 -4.69 -7.29 -1.24
N ASP A 103 -3.40 -7.28 -0.93
CA ASP A 103 -2.70 -6.23 -0.18
C ASP A 103 -2.94 -4.84 -0.76
N ASN A 104 -3.05 -4.72 -2.09
CA ASN A 104 -3.41 -3.48 -2.75
C ASN A 104 -4.86 -3.05 -2.45
N ILE A 105 -5.79 -3.99 -2.39
CA ILE A 105 -7.18 -3.73 -1.96
C ILE A 105 -7.20 -3.30 -0.49
N TYR A 106 -6.43 -3.96 0.37
CA TYR A 106 -6.33 -3.64 1.79
C TYR A 106 -5.88 -2.20 2.04
N VAL A 107 -4.97 -1.69 1.22
CA VAL A 107 -4.53 -0.29 1.32
C VAL A 107 -5.53 0.66 0.66
N TYR A 108 -5.98 0.36 -0.54
CA TYR A 108 -6.73 1.27 -1.39
C TYR A 108 -8.18 1.50 -0.91
N TYR A 109 -8.87 0.41 -0.54
CA TYR A 109 -10.28 0.48 -0.19
C TYR A 109 -10.58 1.37 1.02
N PRO A 110 -9.83 1.37 2.12
CA PRO A 110 -10.13 2.21 3.27
C PRO A 110 -9.87 3.70 3.07
N LEU A 111 -9.07 4.11 2.06
CA LEU A 111 -8.58 5.50 1.93
C LEU A 111 -9.68 6.58 2.01
N PRO A 112 -10.85 6.46 1.34
CA PRO A 112 -11.90 7.47 1.45
C PRO A 112 -12.60 7.51 2.83
N HIS A 113 -12.43 6.47 3.64
CA HIS A 113 -13.00 6.38 4.99
C HIS A 113 -12.05 6.91 6.07
N VAL A 114 -10.76 7.05 5.75
CA VAL A 114 -9.74 7.60 6.65
C VAL A 114 -9.92 9.11 6.71
N ARG A 115 -10.17 9.63 7.92
CA ARG A 115 -10.30 11.07 8.17
C ARG A 115 -9.03 11.65 8.75
N THR A 116 -8.42 10.93 9.69
CA THR A 116 -7.23 11.37 10.44
C THR A 116 -6.07 10.45 10.17
N LEU A 117 -4.94 11.04 9.82
CA LEU A 117 -3.69 10.35 9.51
C LEU A 117 -2.60 10.80 10.48
N TYR A 118 -1.62 9.95 10.67
CA TYR A 118 -0.40 10.25 11.40
C TYR A 118 0.78 9.57 10.71
N TYR A 119 1.83 10.31 10.43
CA TYR A 119 3.05 9.73 9.88
C TYR A 119 4.15 9.71 10.93
N LEU A 120 4.62 8.50 11.24
CA LEU A 120 5.74 8.25 12.13
C LEU A 120 6.96 7.84 11.29
N ASN A 121 7.96 8.70 11.22
CA ASN A 121 9.18 8.47 10.42
C ASN A 121 10.09 7.44 11.10
N VAL A 122 9.66 6.18 11.11
CA VAL A 122 10.42 5.03 11.62
C VAL A 122 10.46 3.91 10.58
N ASP A 123 11.62 3.27 10.46
CA ASP A 123 11.86 2.15 9.54
C ASP A 123 11.35 0.86 10.19
N PHE A 124 10.04 0.62 10.09
CA PHE A 124 9.37 -0.43 10.87
C PHE A 124 9.40 -1.80 10.18
N TYR A 125 8.87 -1.88 8.97
CA TYR A 125 8.74 -3.16 8.29
C TYR A 125 9.97 -3.44 7.42
N ARG A 126 10.57 -4.63 7.58
CA ARG A 126 11.69 -5.09 6.75
C ARG A 126 11.21 -6.14 5.78
N TYR A 127 11.18 -5.78 4.50
CA TYR A 127 10.72 -6.64 3.43
C TYR A 127 11.91 -7.28 2.70
N PHE A 128 12.14 -8.57 2.99
CA PHE A 128 13.15 -9.32 2.31
C PHE A 128 12.73 -9.63 0.87
N ILE A 129 13.55 -9.21 -0.10
CA ILE A 129 13.33 -9.44 -1.53
C ILE A 129 14.46 -10.26 -2.13
N GLY A 130 14.18 -10.93 -3.25
CA GLY A 130 15.17 -11.65 -4.05
C GLY A 130 15.17 -13.16 -3.86
N ARG A 131 14.21 -13.74 -3.13
CA ARG A 131 13.98 -15.19 -3.14
C ARG A 131 13.20 -15.59 -4.39
N GLU A 132 13.50 -16.77 -4.94
CA GLU A 132 12.83 -17.26 -6.16
C GLU A 132 11.35 -17.60 -5.97
N ASP A 133 10.95 -17.96 -4.75
CA ASP A 133 9.59 -18.36 -4.38
C ASP A 133 8.66 -17.18 -4.05
N GLN A 134 9.15 -15.94 -4.14
CA GLN A 134 8.35 -14.76 -3.78
C GLN A 134 7.25 -14.45 -4.79
N SER A 135 6.08 -14.04 -4.28
CA SER A 135 4.93 -13.64 -5.09
C SER A 135 5.21 -12.48 -6.06
N VAL A 136 6.23 -11.67 -5.75
CA VAL A 136 6.70 -10.55 -6.61
C VAL A 136 7.75 -10.98 -7.64
N ASN A 137 8.12 -12.27 -7.72
CA ASN A 137 8.95 -12.77 -8.78
C ASN A 137 8.19 -12.71 -10.11
N GLU A 138 8.82 -12.18 -11.16
CA GLU A 138 8.15 -11.93 -12.45
C GLU A 138 7.52 -13.20 -13.05
N LYS A 139 8.22 -14.35 -13.03
CA LYS A 139 7.70 -15.62 -13.56
C LYS A 139 6.44 -16.06 -12.81
N ILE A 140 6.44 -15.88 -11.47
CA ILE A 140 5.30 -16.20 -10.61
C ILE A 140 4.15 -15.23 -10.89
N MET A 141 4.42 -13.93 -11.04
CA MET A 141 3.42 -12.92 -11.37
C MET A 141 2.77 -13.18 -12.74
N ILE A 142 3.56 -13.55 -13.76
CA ILE A 142 3.02 -13.94 -15.07
C ILE A 142 2.13 -15.17 -14.96
N GLY A 143 2.51 -16.16 -14.16
CA GLY A 143 1.68 -17.34 -13.88
C GLY A 143 0.36 -17.02 -13.15
N ARG A 144 0.27 -15.88 -12.46
CA ARG A 144 -0.89 -15.41 -11.69
C ARG A 144 -1.53 -14.15 -12.28
N ILE A 145 -1.35 -13.92 -13.57
CA ILE A 145 -1.80 -12.69 -14.24
C ILE A 145 -3.31 -12.46 -14.10
N ASP A 146 -4.11 -13.52 -14.09
CA ASP A 146 -5.56 -13.42 -13.95
C ASP A 146 -5.95 -12.89 -12.55
N GLN A 147 -5.19 -13.24 -11.51
CA GLN A 147 -5.43 -12.72 -10.18
C GLN A 147 -5.01 -11.23 -10.08
N GLN A 148 -3.89 -10.86 -10.70
CA GLN A 148 -3.47 -9.47 -10.78
C GLN A 148 -4.51 -8.62 -11.52
N LEU A 149 -5.01 -9.09 -12.66
CA LEU A 149 -6.06 -8.42 -13.42
C LEU A 149 -7.36 -8.32 -12.64
N PHE A 150 -7.76 -9.40 -11.95
CA PHE A 150 -8.94 -9.41 -11.10
C PHE A 150 -8.85 -8.34 -10.00
N VAL A 151 -7.72 -8.27 -9.27
CA VAL A 151 -7.50 -7.26 -8.24
C VAL A 151 -7.54 -5.85 -8.83
N THR A 152 -6.88 -5.62 -9.97
CA THR A 152 -6.84 -4.30 -10.61
C THR A 152 -8.25 -3.87 -11.08
N LYS A 153 -9.01 -4.74 -11.74
CA LYS A 153 -10.40 -4.47 -12.14
C LYS A 153 -11.30 -4.21 -10.93
N THR A 154 -11.13 -4.98 -9.86
CA THR A 154 -11.86 -4.78 -8.61
C THR A 154 -11.57 -3.38 -8.04
N MET A 155 -10.30 -2.96 -7.98
CA MET A 155 -9.94 -1.63 -7.48
C MET A 155 -10.52 -0.49 -8.33
N ILE A 156 -10.54 -0.65 -9.67
CA ILE A 156 -11.15 0.33 -10.59
C ILE A 156 -12.64 0.51 -10.29
N SER A 157 -13.35 -0.59 -10.00
CA SER A 157 -14.81 -0.57 -9.77
C SER A 157 -15.23 -0.15 -8.36
N MET A 158 -14.29 0.00 -7.41
CA MET A 158 -14.63 0.28 -6.00
C MET A 158 -15.23 1.65 -5.77
N TYR A 159 -14.80 2.66 -6.50
CA TYR A 159 -15.19 4.04 -6.25
C TYR A 159 -15.41 4.84 -7.53
N GLU A 160 -16.48 5.61 -7.55
CA GLU A 160 -16.61 6.75 -8.47
C GLU A 160 -15.70 7.88 -7.95
N LEU A 161 -14.46 7.94 -8.47
CA LEU A 161 -13.42 8.84 -7.94
C LEU A 161 -13.81 10.32 -7.98
N ARG A 162 -14.74 10.71 -8.88
CA ARG A 162 -15.25 12.10 -8.96
C ARG A 162 -15.98 12.50 -7.69
N MET A 163 -16.55 11.53 -6.97
CA MET A 163 -17.30 11.77 -5.73
C MET A 163 -16.41 11.95 -4.49
N ILE A 164 -15.10 11.68 -4.61
CA ILE A 164 -14.15 11.89 -3.52
C ILE A 164 -13.91 13.40 -3.37
N SER A 165 -14.28 13.96 -2.22
CA SER A 165 -14.23 15.40 -1.95
C SER A 165 -12.79 15.95 -1.93
N SER A 166 -11.87 15.29 -1.25
CA SER A 166 -10.46 15.70 -1.21
C SER A 166 -9.80 15.54 -2.58
N LYS A 167 -9.42 16.67 -3.17
CA LYS A 167 -8.71 16.68 -4.48
C LYS A 167 -7.36 15.97 -4.41
N LYS A 168 -6.67 16.08 -3.27
CA LYS A 168 -5.34 15.45 -3.09
C LYS A 168 -5.49 13.94 -2.93
N LEU A 169 -6.45 13.46 -2.13
CA LEU A 169 -6.76 12.03 -2.04
C LEU A 169 -7.17 11.47 -3.41
N ARG A 170 -8.10 12.14 -4.09
CA ARG A 170 -8.54 11.71 -5.43
C ARG A 170 -7.37 11.56 -6.40
N LYS A 171 -6.47 12.55 -6.45
CA LYS A 171 -5.26 12.49 -7.29
C LYS A 171 -4.35 11.31 -6.89
N TYR A 172 -4.16 11.10 -5.60
CA TYR A 172 -3.39 9.97 -5.09
C TYR A 172 -4.01 8.62 -5.51
N MET A 173 -5.33 8.47 -5.37
CA MET A 173 -6.04 7.25 -5.76
C MET A 173 -6.00 6.99 -7.27
N VAL A 174 -6.13 8.03 -8.10
CA VAL A 174 -5.95 7.92 -9.56
C VAL A 174 -4.52 7.44 -9.90
N ASN A 175 -3.51 8.02 -9.28
CA ASN A 175 -2.12 7.60 -9.48
C ASN A 175 -1.89 6.14 -9.06
N TYR A 176 -2.50 5.71 -7.95
CA TYR A 176 -2.40 4.32 -7.50
C TYR A 176 -3.02 3.35 -8.51
N LEU A 177 -4.22 3.66 -9.02
CA LEU A 177 -4.84 2.86 -10.09
C LEU A 177 -3.97 2.84 -11.35
N ALA A 178 -3.39 3.97 -11.76
CA ALA A 178 -2.50 4.04 -12.90
C ALA A 178 -1.28 3.11 -12.74
N ILE A 179 -0.70 3.03 -11.53
CA ILE A 179 0.38 2.08 -11.22
C ILE A 179 -0.11 0.63 -11.38
N MET A 180 -1.26 0.29 -10.81
CA MET A 180 -1.82 -1.06 -10.87
C MET A 180 -2.14 -1.49 -12.32
N MET A 181 -2.72 -0.59 -13.11
CA MET A 181 -2.99 -0.81 -14.54
C MET A 181 -1.69 -0.98 -15.34
N THR A 182 -0.68 -0.17 -15.03
CA THR A 182 0.64 -0.25 -15.68
C THR A 182 1.32 -1.59 -15.38
N VAL A 183 1.38 -2.00 -14.13
CA VAL A 183 1.94 -3.30 -13.72
C VAL A 183 1.21 -4.45 -14.40
N SER A 184 -0.12 -4.44 -14.38
CA SER A 184 -0.94 -5.45 -15.06
C SER A 184 -0.67 -5.49 -16.57
N SER A 185 -0.54 -4.34 -17.21
CA SER A 185 -0.24 -4.22 -18.64
C SER A 185 1.15 -4.76 -18.99
N ILE A 186 2.15 -4.46 -18.19
CA ILE A 186 3.53 -4.96 -18.38
C ILE A 186 3.53 -6.49 -18.28
N LEU A 187 2.86 -7.07 -17.28
CA LEU A 187 2.76 -8.52 -17.12
C LEU A 187 2.05 -9.19 -18.30
N CYS A 188 0.97 -8.57 -18.81
CA CYS A 188 0.29 -9.05 -20.01
C CYS A 188 1.21 -9.09 -21.23
N ILE A 189 2.01 -8.05 -21.45
CA ILE A 189 2.96 -7.97 -22.56
C ILE A 189 4.09 -9.00 -22.39
N ARG A 190 4.67 -9.09 -21.18
CA ARG A 190 5.80 -9.99 -20.89
C ARG A 190 5.43 -11.46 -20.89
N SER A 191 4.15 -11.79 -20.72
CA SER A 191 3.65 -13.16 -20.86
C SER A 191 3.81 -13.75 -22.25
N LYS A 192 3.94 -12.88 -23.29
CA LYS A 192 4.02 -13.23 -24.71
C LYS A 192 2.82 -14.06 -25.22
N LYS A 193 1.70 -14.07 -24.50
CA LYS A 193 0.49 -14.80 -24.87
C LYS A 193 -0.54 -13.86 -25.51
N PRO A 194 -1.07 -14.18 -26.72
CA PRO A 194 -2.04 -13.33 -27.41
C PRO A 194 -3.29 -13.03 -26.59
N GLU A 195 -3.82 -14.02 -25.84
CA GLU A 195 -4.99 -13.85 -24.98
C GLU A 195 -4.76 -12.80 -23.88
N ASN A 196 -3.53 -12.67 -23.36
CA ASN A 196 -3.23 -11.67 -22.36
C ASN A 196 -3.12 -10.25 -22.95
N LEU A 197 -2.75 -10.13 -24.22
CA LEU A 197 -2.81 -8.84 -24.93
C LEU A 197 -4.25 -8.36 -25.12
N THR A 198 -5.19 -9.28 -25.34
CA THR A 198 -6.63 -8.97 -25.38
C THR A 198 -7.11 -8.49 -24.00
N LYS A 199 -6.78 -9.21 -22.91
CA LYS A 199 -7.11 -8.80 -21.53
C LYS A 199 -6.52 -7.42 -21.18
N LYS A 200 -5.32 -7.09 -21.68
CA LYS A 200 -4.74 -5.75 -21.53
C LYS A 200 -5.61 -4.69 -22.21
N LYS A 201 -6.08 -4.92 -23.44
CA LYS A 201 -6.97 -3.97 -24.13
C LYS A 201 -8.25 -3.73 -23.34
N GLU A 202 -8.89 -4.80 -22.86
CA GLU A 202 -10.09 -4.72 -22.01
C GLU A 202 -9.88 -3.95 -20.71
N LEU A 203 -8.67 -3.95 -20.16
CA LEU A 203 -8.37 -3.21 -18.93
C LEU A 203 -8.39 -1.69 -19.15
N TRP A 204 -8.16 -1.23 -20.40
CA TRP A 204 -8.08 0.18 -20.78
C TRP A 204 -9.33 0.69 -21.52
N SER A 205 -10.28 -0.17 -21.82
CA SER A 205 -11.59 0.18 -22.41
C SER A 205 -12.61 0.60 -21.36
#